data_95c6783f57f2fc95ab70cd738ec8fbf4
#
_entry.id   95c6783f57f2fc95ab70cd738ec8fbf4
#
_cell.length_a   1.000
_cell.length_b   1.000
_cell.length_c   1.000
_cell.angle_alpha   90.00
_cell.angle_beta   90.00
_cell.angle_gamma   90.00
#
_symmetry.space_group_name_H-M   'P 1'
#
loop_
_entity.id
_entity.type
_entity.pdbx_description
1 polymer ?
#
loop_
_entity_poly.entity_id
_entity_poly.type
_entity_poly.pdbx_seq_one_letter_code
_entity_poly.pdbx_strand_id
1 'polypeptide(L)'
;MKNQKGFTLIELLIVVAIIGIIAAIAIPSLLRARVSANEAAAIGDTRTVISAEAAYQSANSGFYGQLTCMATPSGCIPTYAGPTFLDSSLAAANTITKQGYTRTWFSTAATAGTAGLTGPVDTFCYQSQPAVANKTGVRSFGGDSSGVVGQSNSPTAVCCNGSGLLAACPALK
;
A
#
# COMPACT_ATOMS: atom_id res chain seq x y z
N MET A 1 -44.02 -37.78 -22.16
CA MET A 1 -43.74 -37.50 -20.73
C MET A 1 -42.25 -37.65 -20.50
N LYS A 2 -41.52 -36.56 -20.10
CA LYS A 2 -40.10 -36.63 -19.77
C LYS A 2 -39.94 -37.30 -18.42
N ASN A 3 -39.22 -38.43 -18.35
CA ASN A 3 -38.85 -39.10 -17.10
C ASN A 3 -37.96 -38.13 -16.28
N GLN A 4 -38.51 -37.52 -15.28
CA GLN A 4 -37.73 -36.74 -14.29
C GLN A 4 -37.10 -37.75 -13.31
N LYS A 5 -35.78 -37.92 -13.45
CA LYS A 5 -35.00 -38.72 -12.47
C LYS A 5 -34.70 -37.81 -11.29
N GLY A 6 -35.22 -38.11 -10.11
CA GLY A 6 -34.94 -37.39 -8.86
C GLY A 6 -33.54 -37.73 -8.34
N PHE A 7 -32.91 -36.76 -7.67
CA PHE A 7 -31.64 -36.95 -6.95
C PHE A 7 -31.86 -37.81 -5.69
N THR A 8 -30.93 -38.70 -5.41
CA THR A 8 -30.95 -39.45 -4.15
C THR A 8 -30.29 -38.65 -3.03
N LEU A 9 -30.75 -38.85 -1.80
CA LEU A 9 -30.18 -38.20 -0.62
C LEU A 9 -28.70 -38.55 -0.43
N ILE A 10 -28.32 -39.79 -0.76
CA ILE A 10 -26.94 -40.29 -0.62
C ILE A 10 -26.00 -39.62 -1.64
N GLU A 11 -26.44 -39.36 -2.87
CA GLU A 11 -25.63 -38.63 -3.88
C GLU A 11 -25.34 -37.22 -3.42
N LEU A 12 -26.31 -36.54 -2.83
CA LEU A 12 -26.09 -35.19 -2.29
C LEU A 12 -25.11 -35.21 -1.09
N LEU A 13 -25.25 -36.21 -0.20
CA LEU A 13 -24.42 -36.34 0.99
C LEU A 13 -22.95 -36.60 0.65
N ILE A 14 -22.69 -37.48 -0.34
CA ILE A 14 -21.31 -37.74 -0.78
C ILE A 14 -20.68 -36.50 -1.39
N VAL A 15 -21.40 -35.76 -2.22
CA VAL A 15 -20.89 -34.53 -2.86
C VAL A 15 -20.53 -33.48 -1.82
N VAL A 16 -21.42 -33.24 -0.85
CA VAL A 16 -21.14 -32.26 0.23
C VAL A 16 -19.95 -32.69 1.09
N ALA A 17 -19.82 -34.02 1.37
CA ALA A 17 -18.67 -34.55 2.11
C ALA A 17 -17.35 -34.30 1.37
N ILE A 18 -17.28 -34.54 0.05
CA ILE A 18 -16.09 -34.30 -0.76
C ILE A 18 -15.75 -32.80 -0.81
N ILE A 19 -16.74 -31.91 -1.02
CA ILE A 19 -16.56 -30.48 -1.02
C ILE A 19 -16.03 -30.01 0.34
N GLY A 20 -16.56 -30.54 1.45
CA GLY A 20 -16.11 -30.23 2.80
C GLY A 20 -14.63 -30.57 3.03
N ILE A 21 -14.17 -31.73 2.55
CA ILE A 21 -12.77 -32.13 2.67
C ILE A 21 -11.86 -31.21 1.87
N ILE A 22 -12.23 -30.91 0.62
CA ILE A 22 -11.45 -30.01 -0.24
C ILE A 22 -11.40 -28.60 0.37
N ALA A 23 -12.52 -28.07 0.84
CA ALA A 23 -12.60 -26.75 1.45
C ALA A 23 -11.77 -26.65 2.74
N ALA A 24 -11.75 -27.70 3.57
CA ALA A 24 -10.96 -27.72 4.80
C ALA A 24 -9.45 -27.54 4.56
N ILE A 25 -8.93 -28.04 3.44
CA ILE A 25 -7.52 -27.91 3.04
C ILE A 25 -7.29 -26.60 2.28
N ALA A 26 -8.21 -26.21 1.40
CA ALA A 26 -8.04 -25.08 0.50
C ALA A 26 -8.16 -23.72 1.20
N ILE A 27 -9.08 -23.56 2.16
CA ILE A 27 -9.36 -22.28 2.81
C ILE A 27 -8.13 -21.74 3.57
N PRO A 28 -7.44 -22.50 4.45
CA PRO A 28 -6.26 -22.01 5.14
C PRO A 28 -5.11 -21.64 4.19
N SER A 29 -4.94 -22.39 3.10
CA SER A 29 -3.93 -22.11 2.08
C SER A 29 -4.23 -20.81 1.34
N LEU A 30 -5.49 -20.58 0.95
CA LEU A 30 -5.93 -19.37 0.28
C LEU A 30 -5.76 -18.12 1.16
N LEU A 31 -6.04 -18.22 2.46
CA LEU A 31 -5.84 -17.10 3.40
C LEU A 31 -4.37 -16.68 3.48
N ARG A 32 -3.44 -17.63 3.58
CA ARG A 32 -1.99 -17.35 3.57
C ARG A 32 -1.54 -16.74 2.25
N ALA A 33 -2.00 -17.26 1.13
CA ALA A 33 -1.70 -16.72 -0.19
C ALA A 33 -2.20 -15.28 -0.33
N ARG A 34 -3.39 -14.98 0.18
CA ARG A 34 -3.95 -13.62 0.19
C ARG A 34 -3.11 -12.65 1.03
N VAL A 35 -2.66 -13.05 2.22
CA VAL A 35 -1.76 -12.24 3.06
C VAL A 35 -0.47 -11.95 2.31
N SER A 36 0.16 -12.96 1.72
CA SER A 36 1.40 -12.78 0.95
C SER A 36 1.21 -11.85 -0.25
N ALA A 37 0.09 -11.95 -0.97
CA ALA A 37 -0.23 -11.06 -2.08
C ALA A 37 -0.43 -9.60 -1.63
N ASN A 38 -1.10 -9.38 -0.50
CA ASN A 38 -1.27 -8.05 0.06
C ASN A 38 0.07 -7.42 0.47
N GLU A 39 0.97 -8.20 1.09
CA GLU A 39 2.31 -7.75 1.46
C GLU A 39 3.15 -7.41 0.23
N ALA A 40 3.15 -8.25 -0.80
CA ALA A 40 3.85 -7.98 -2.04
C ALA A 40 3.34 -6.70 -2.72
N ALA A 41 2.03 -6.49 -2.71
CA ALA A 41 1.42 -5.27 -3.24
C ALA A 41 1.82 -4.02 -2.41
N ALA A 42 1.88 -4.13 -1.08
CA ALA A 42 2.32 -3.03 -0.22
C ALA A 42 3.77 -2.63 -0.49
N ILE A 43 4.67 -3.61 -0.69
CA ILE A 43 6.08 -3.37 -1.08
C ILE A 43 6.14 -2.71 -2.47
N GLY A 44 5.37 -3.21 -3.44
CA GLY A 44 5.32 -2.65 -4.79
C GLY A 44 4.85 -1.19 -4.79
N ASP A 45 3.75 -0.91 -4.09
CA ASP A 45 3.23 0.45 -3.96
C ASP A 45 4.23 1.40 -3.26
N THR A 46 4.92 0.92 -2.22
CA THR A 46 5.98 1.71 -1.53
C THR A 46 7.11 2.08 -2.50
N ARG A 47 7.58 1.15 -3.32
CA ARG A 47 8.60 1.43 -4.35
C ARG A 47 8.10 2.40 -5.42
N THR A 48 6.85 2.24 -5.84
CA THR A 48 6.23 3.15 -6.81
C THR A 48 6.18 4.58 -6.27
N VAL A 49 5.79 4.77 -5.01
CA VAL A 49 5.76 6.09 -4.37
C VAL A 49 7.17 6.68 -4.27
N ILE A 50 8.18 5.91 -3.84
CA ILE A 50 9.57 6.38 -3.78
C ILE A 50 10.05 6.86 -5.17
N SER A 51 9.77 6.10 -6.23
CA SER A 51 10.16 6.47 -7.58
C SER A 51 9.42 7.72 -8.09
N ALA A 52 8.13 7.83 -7.75
CA ALA A 52 7.32 9.00 -8.10
C ALA A 52 7.80 10.26 -7.38
N GLU A 53 8.17 10.14 -6.10
CA GLU A 53 8.73 11.23 -5.30
C GLU A 53 10.08 11.71 -5.86
N ALA A 54 10.95 10.80 -6.30
CA ALA A 54 12.21 11.17 -6.93
C ALA A 54 12.00 11.91 -8.26
N ALA A 55 11.02 11.47 -9.05
CA ALA A 55 10.65 12.17 -10.28
C ALA A 55 10.04 13.55 -10.00
N TYR A 56 9.15 13.63 -9.01
CA TYR A 56 8.56 14.90 -8.57
C TYR A 56 9.61 15.88 -8.05
N GLN A 57 10.55 15.42 -7.23
CA GLN A 57 11.67 16.22 -6.72
C GLN A 57 12.48 16.85 -7.86
N SER A 58 12.75 16.09 -8.91
CA SER A 58 13.48 16.60 -10.08
C SER A 58 12.72 17.71 -10.81
N ALA A 59 11.38 17.65 -10.82
CA ALA A 59 10.52 18.65 -11.46
C ALA A 59 10.22 19.85 -10.53
N ASN A 60 10.35 19.70 -9.22
CA ASN A 60 9.98 20.68 -8.20
C ASN A 60 11.20 21.30 -7.49
N SER A 61 12.22 21.67 -8.25
CA SER A 61 13.40 22.38 -7.74
C SER A 61 14.12 21.68 -6.57
N GLY A 62 14.06 20.36 -6.49
CA GLY A 62 14.74 19.56 -5.48
C GLY A 62 13.90 19.22 -4.25
N PHE A 63 12.62 19.58 -4.21
CA PHE A 63 11.72 19.30 -3.09
C PHE A 63 10.72 18.18 -3.41
N TYR A 64 10.44 17.35 -2.42
CA TYR A 64 9.38 16.33 -2.47
C TYR A 64 8.00 16.96 -2.36
N GLY A 65 6.96 16.19 -2.71
CA GLY A 65 5.58 16.67 -2.70
C GLY A 65 4.66 15.78 -1.86
N GLN A 66 3.50 16.33 -1.51
CA GLN A 66 2.43 15.48 -0.96
C GLN A 66 1.88 14.56 -2.04
N LEU A 67 1.32 13.42 -1.65
CA LEU A 67 0.75 12.45 -2.60
C LEU A 67 -0.28 13.09 -3.53
N THR A 68 -1.12 13.99 -3.02
CA THR A 68 -2.11 14.71 -3.83
C THR A 68 -1.49 15.58 -4.91
N CYS A 69 -0.30 16.16 -4.66
CA CYS A 69 0.46 16.91 -5.65
C CYS A 69 1.02 16.03 -6.76
N MET A 70 1.32 14.77 -6.48
CA MET A 70 1.77 13.83 -7.50
C MET A 70 0.64 13.38 -8.45
N ALA A 71 -0.60 13.34 -7.96
CA ALA A 71 -1.77 13.09 -8.79
C ALA A 71 -2.22 14.32 -9.60
N THR A 72 -2.00 15.52 -9.06
CA THR A 72 -2.36 16.79 -9.69
C THR A 72 -1.22 17.80 -9.63
N PRO A 73 -0.09 17.55 -10.34
CA PRO A 73 1.13 18.34 -10.18
C PRO A 73 0.98 19.81 -10.59
N SER A 74 0.10 20.12 -11.54
CA SER A 74 -0.17 21.49 -11.97
C SER A 74 -0.75 22.40 -10.87
N GLY A 75 -1.33 21.82 -9.81
CA GLY A 75 -1.81 22.55 -8.64
C GLY A 75 -0.72 22.87 -7.62
N CYS A 76 0.45 22.23 -7.73
CA CYS A 76 1.53 22.32 -6.75
C CYS A 76 2.85 22.86 -7.33
N ILE A 77 3.14 22.54 -8.59
CA ILE A 77 4.34 23.03 -9.30
C ILE A 77 3.89 24.12 -10.29
N PRO A 78 4.30 25.38 -10.10
CA PRO A 78 3.96 26.46 -11.02
C PRO A 78 4.41 26.12 -12.45
N THR A 79 3.55 26.38 -13.43
CA THR A 79 3.80 26.16 -14.88
C THR A 79 4.07 24.70 -15.30
N TYR A 80 3.84 23.72 -14.44
CA TYR A 80 4.01 22.31 -14.80
C TYR A 80 2.95 21.87 -15.83
N ALA A 81 3.39 21.40 -16.99
CA ALA A 81 2.54 20.91 -18.09
C ALA A 81 2.78 19.44 -18.40
N GLY A 82 3.51 18.72 -17.54
CA GLY A 82 3.82 17.31 -17.70
C GLY A 82 2.71 16.37 -17.22
N PRO A 83 2.92 15.05 -17.37
CA PRO A 83 2.00 14.03 -16.88
C PRO A 83 1.99 13.95 -15.35
N THR A 84 1.00 13.26 -14.80
CA THR A 84 0.97 12.92 -13.37
C THR A 84 2.12 11.99 -12.99
N PHE A 85 2.66 12.13 -11.78
CA PHE A 85 3.74 11.28 -11.29
C PHE A 85 3.22 10.00 -10.64
N LEU A 86 1.99 10.05 -10.12
CA LEU A 86 1.37 8.94 -9.41
C LEU A 86 -0.11 8.85 -9.76
N ASP A 87 -0.60 7.63 -9.84
CA ASP A 87 -2.02 7.36 -10.08
C ASP A 87 -2.87 7.77 -8.86
N SER A 88 -4.08 8.27 -9.12
CA SER A 88 -5.02 8.70 -8.08
C SER A 88 -5.39 7.60 -7.08
N SER A 89 -5.26 6.32 -7.45
CA SER A 89 -5.52 5.20 -6.53
C SER A 89 -4.51 5.12 -5.37
N LEU A 90 -3.33 5.73 -5.53
CA LEU A 90 -2.30 5.83 -4.48
C LEU A 90 -2.15 7.24 -3.92
N ALA A 91 -2.66 8.24 -4.64
CA ALA A 91 -2.46 9.65 -4.33
C ALA A 91 -3.75 10.43 -4.04
N ALA A 92 -4.86 9.74 -3.76
CA ALA A 92 -6.13 10.38 -3.42
C ALA A 92 -6.06 11.18 -2.09
N ALA A 93 -5.24 10.74 -1.16
CA ALA A 93 -5.03 11.38 0.14
C ALA A 93 -3.70 10.91 0.76
N ASN A 94 -3.22 11.61 1.80
CA ASN A 94 -2.02 11.20 2.53
C ASN A 94 -2.20 9.92 3.36
N THR A 95 -3.44 9.47 3.53
CA THR A 95 -3.76 8.17 4.13
C THR A 95 -4.83 7.49 3.28
N ILE A 96 -4.53 6.30 2.80
CA ILE A 96 -5.45 5.47 2.00
C ILE A 96 -5.41 4.01 2.47
N THR A 97 -6.49 3.28 2.25
CA THR A 97 -6.52 1.83 2.46
C THR A 97 -6.73 1.12 1.14
N LYS A 98 -5.78 0.25 0.76
CA LYS A 98 -5.80 -0.51 -0.49
C LYS A 98 -5.23 -1.90 -0.25
N GLN A 99 -5.87 -2.94 -0.80
CA GLN A 99 -5.42 -4.33 -0.71
C GLN A 99 -5.09 -4.78 0.72
N GLY A 100 -5.96 -4.41 1.69
CA GLY A 100 -5.81 -4.79 3.09
C GLY A 100 -4.68 -4.11 3.86
N TYR A 101 -4.06 -3.07 3.27
CA TYR A 101 -3.04 -2.23 3.90
C TYR A 101 -3.48 -0.78 3.98
N THR A 102 -3.33 -0.18 5.14
CA THR A 102 -3.43 1.27 5.33
C THR A 102 -2.07 1.88 5.04
N ARG A 103 -2.04 2.81 4.12
CA ARG A 103 -0.86 3.52 3.66
C ARG A 103 -0.93 4.95 4.14
N THR A 104 0.13 5.42 4.78
CA THR A 104 0.20 6.78 5.32
C THR A 104 1.51 7.43 4.88
N TRP A 105 1.40 8.62 4.35
CA TRP A 105 2.51 9.46 3.98
C TRP A 105 2.82 10.45 5.11
N PHE A 106 4.07 10.57 5.46
CA PHE A 106 4.61 11.48 6.47
C PHE A 106 5.66 12.36 5.85
N SER A 107 5.78 13.60 6.35
CA SER A 107 6.84 14.51 5.98
C SER A 107 7.26 15.36 7.17
N THR A 108 8.48 15.90 7.12
CA THR A 108 8.82 17.13 7.84
C THR A 108 8.35 18.29 6.99
N ALA A 109 7.56 19.18 7.56
CA ALA A 109 7.24 20.44 6.90
C ALA A 109 8.54 21.20 6.68
N ALA A 110 8.89 21.48 5.43
CA ALA A 110 9.88 22.50 5.14
C ALA A 110 9.34 23.85 5.60
N THR A 111 10.23 24.69 6.05
CA THR A 111 9.95 26.03 6.55
C THR A 111 9.04 26.79 5.58
N ALA A 112 7.95 27.35 6.09
CA ALA A 112 6.89 28.00 5.36
C ALA A 112 7.39 28.88 4.21
N GLY A 113 7.13 28.46 2.99
CA GLY A 113 7.32 29.24 1.78
C GLY A 113 6.00 29.40 1.06
N THR A 114 5.48 30.61 1.06
CA THR A 114 4.43 31.17 0.20
C THR A 114 3.03 30.52 0.31
N ALA A 115 2.11 31.32 0.78
CA ALA A 115 0.70 30.97 0.97
C ALA A 115 0.07 30.31 -0.26
N GLY A 116 -0.52 29.14 -0.05
CA GLY A 116 -1.38 28.44 -1.02
C GLY A 116 -0.81 27.19 -1.67
N LEU A 117 0.51 26.99 -1.64
CA LEU A 117 1.15 25.75 -2.03
C LEU A 117 1.49 24.98 -0.75
N THR A 118 1.16 23.70 -0.69
CA THR A 118 1.70 22.80 0.34
C THR A 118 3.22 22.91 0.26
N GLY A 119 3.86 23.49 1.31
CA GLY A 119 5.24 23.93 1.29
C GLY A 119 6.22 22.85 0.83
N PRO A 120 7.41 23.23 0.36
CA PRO A 120 8.44 22.30 -0.07
C PRO A 120 8.73 21.31 1.07
N VAL A 121 8.88 20.04 0.75
CA VAL A 121 9.15 18.97 1.70
C VAL A 121 10.57 18.47 1.46
N ASP A 122 11.41 18.52 2.50
CA ASP A 122 12.81 18.10 2.40
C ASP A 122 12.96 16.58 2.54
N THR A 123 12.11 15.97 3.36
CA THR A 123 12.13 14.52 3.60
C THR A 123 10.72 13.98 3.69
N PHE A 124 10.52 12.77 3.20
CA PHE A 124 9.26 12.06 3.34
C PHE A 124 9.50 10.64 3.86
N CYS A 125 8.46 10.04 4.39
CA CYS A 125 8.38 8.60 4.63
C CYS A 125 6.98 8.07 4.33
N TYR A 126 6.92 6.99 3.60
CA TYR A 126 5.69 6.32 3.22
C TYR A 126 5.58 4.99 3.93
N GLN A 127 4.56 4.83 4.78
CA GLN A 127 4.33 3.66 5.60
C GLN A 127 3.15 2.86 5.08
N SER A 128 3.28 1.54 5.12
CA SER A 128 2.21 0.59 4.83
C SER A 128 2.05 -0.37 6.00
N GLN A 129 0.88 -0.31 6.66
CA GLN A 129 0.53 -1.18 7.78
C GLN A 129 -0.69 -2.03 7.43
N PRO A 130 -0.78 -3.30 7.90
CA PRO A 130 -2.00 -4.09 7.75
C PRO A 130 -3.22 -3.36 8.33
N ALA A 131 -4.29 -3.24 7.57
CA ALA A 131 -5.54 -2.65 8.04
C ALA A 131 -6.16 -3.46 9.20
N VAL A 132 -5.95 -4.78 9.18
CA VAL A 132 -6.31 -5.68 10.28
C VAL A 132 -5.11 -6.59 10.55
N ALA A 133 -4.47 -6.37 11.69
CA ALA A 133 -3.30 -7.14 12.11
C ALA A 133 -3.54 -8.66 12.08
N ASN A 134 -2.57 -9.41 11.54
CA ASN A 134 -2.59 -10.86 11.37
C ASN A 134 -3.72 -11.43 10.50
N LYS A 135 -4.57 -10.59 9.90
CA LYS A 135 -5.61 -11.00 8.95
C LYS A 135 -5.31 -10.54 7.52
N THR A 136 -4.98 -9.26 7.35
CA THR A 136 -4.68 -8.68 6.03
C THR A 136 -3.19 -8.66 5.73
N GLY A 137 -2.33 -8.74 6.76
CA GLY A 137 -0.89 -8.80 6.71
C GLY A 137 -0.29 -9.10 8.07
N VAL A 138 0.96 -9.52 8.09
CA VAL A 138 1.74 -9.84 9.31
C VAL A 138 2.88 -8.84 9.49
N ARG A 139 3.35 -8.22 8.40
CA ARG A 139 4.49 -7.30 8.38
C ARG A 139 4.03 -5.87 8.08
N SER A 140 4.74 -4.90 8.65
CA SER A 140 4.65 -3.48 8.27
C SER A 140 5.84 -3.10 7.40
N PHE A 141 5.64 -2.16 6.49
CA PHE A 141 6.65 -1.68 5.56
C PHE A 141 6.75 -0.16 5.64
N GLY A 142 7.92 0.37 5.28
CA GLY A 142 8.14 1.79 5.12
C GLY A 142 9.19 2.06 4.07
N GLY A 143 9.14 3.25 3.48
CA GLY A 143 10.15 3.70 2.54
C GLY A 143 10.30 5.21 2.61
N ASP A 144 11.50 5.72 2.45
CA ASP A 144 11.80 7.14 2.63
C ASP A 144 12.60 7.73 1.47
N SER A 145 13.01 8.98 1.66
CA SER A 145 13.81 9.74 0.70
C SER A 145 15.19 9.14 0.40
N SER A 146 15.69 8.18 1.19
CA SER A 146 16.92 7.45 0.88
C SER A 146 16.75 6.40 -0.22
N GLY A 147 15.51 6.12 -0.64
CA GLY A 147 15.19 5.08 -1.60
C GLY A 147 15.12 3.66 -1.00
N VAL A 148 15.35 3.54 0.31
CA VAL A 148 15.36 2.26 1.01
C VAL A 148 13.95 1.87 1.43
N VAL A 149 13.58 0.62 1.19
CA VAL A 149 12.37 0.01 1.75
C VAL A 149 12.73 -0.79 2.97
N GLY A 150 12.15 -0.45 4.11
CA GLY A 150 12.30 -1.18 5.37
C GLY A 150 11.09 -2.06 5.67
N GLN A 151 11.29 -3.06 6.51
CA GLN A 151 10.22 -3.92 7.00
C GLN A 151 10.34 -4.19 8.50
N SER A 152 9.20 -4.46 9.13
CA SER A 152 9.12 -5.03 10.47
C SER A 152 8.23 -6.26 10.47
N ASN A 153 8.60 -7.27 11.24
CA ASN A 153 7.78 -8.48 11.42
C ASN A 153 6.58 -8.25 12.36
N SER A 154 6.38 -7.03 12.82
CA SER A 154 5.20 -6.65 13.60
C SER A 154 4.17 -5.94 12.72
N PRO A 155 2.90 -6.38 12.70
CA PRO A 155 1.85 -5.76 11.89
C PRO A 155 1.45 -4.37 12.38
N THR A 156 1.85 -3.99 13.58
CA THR A 156 1.56 -2.69 14.20
C THR A 156 2.79 -1.80 14.34
N ALA A 157 3.94 -2.23 13.80
CA ALA A 157 5.15 -1.42 13.89
C ALA A 157 5.00 -0.11 13.13
N VAL A 158 5.40 0.98 13.77
CA VAL A 158 5.56 2.27 13.12
C VAL A 158 6.93 2.26 12.43
N CYS A 159 6.91 2.27 11.11
CA CYS A 159 8.12 2.27 10.29
C CYS A 159 8.59 3.67 9.93
N CYS A 160 7.71 4.64 9.98
CA CYS A 160 7.93 5.99 9.50
C CYS A 160 7.61 7.06 10.52
N ASN A 161 8.37 8.13 10.48
CA ASN A 161 8.01 9.43 11.02
C ASN A 161 8.27 10.52 9.97
N GLY A 162 8.05 11.79 10.30
CA GLY A 162 8.33 12.88 9.38
C GLY A 162 9.78 12.95 8.89
N SER A 163 10.75 12.44 9.65
CA SER A 163 12.19 12.50 9.34
C SER A 163 12.71 11.31 8.53
N GLY A 164 11.91 10.28 8.30
CA GLY A 164 12.30 9.10 7.52
C GLY A 164 11.99 7.77 8.17
N LEU A 165 12.70 6.73 7.72
CA LEU A 165 12.54 5.36 8.16
C LEU A 165 13.11 5.16 9.58
N LEU A 166 12.33 4.52 10.44
CA LEU A 166 12.74 4.24 11.83
C LEU A 166 13.55 2.95 11.91
N ALA A 167 14.44 2.87 12.93
CA ALA A 167 15.23 1.66 13.21
C ALA A 167 14.38 0.41 13.51
N ALA A 168 13.10 0.58 13.87
CA ALA A 168 12.14 -0.51 14.03
C ALA A 168 11.85 -1.29 12.74
N CYS A 169 12.18 -0.69 11.57
CA CYS A 169 11.98 -1.27 10.26
C CYS A 169 13.29 -1.26 9.47
N PRO A 170 14.19 -2.22 9.72
CA PRO A 170 15.44 -2.35 8.98
C PRO A 170 15.18 -2.57 7.50
N ALA A 171 16.17 -2.24 6.68
CA ALA A 171 16.11 -2.41 5.23
C ALA A 171 15.69 -3.83 4.84
N LEU A 172 14.82 -3.90 3.84
CA LEU A 172 14.38 -5.16 3.23
C LEU A 172 15.61 -5.78 2.53
N LYS A 173 15.95 -7.01 2.89
CA LYS A 173 17.04 -7.77 2.28
C LYS A 173 16.55 -8.56 1.07
#